data_6083ec132ad8a9cc9ee52ea79e876d77
#
_entry.id   6083ec132ad8a9cc9ee52ea79e876d77
#
_cell.length_a   1.000
_cell.length_b   1.000
_cell.length_c   1.000
_cell.angle_alpha   90.00
_cell.angle_beta   90.00
_cell.angle_gamma   90.00
#
_symmetry.space_group_name_H-M   'P 1'
#
loop_
_entity.id
_entity.type
_entity.pdbx_description
1 polymer ?
#
loop_
_entity_poly.entity_id
_entity_poly.type
_entity_poly.pdbx_seq_one_letter_code
_entity_poly.pdbx_strand_id
1 'polypeptide(L)'
;MRALITTYIVLLGLLASVDARGEDFAAVVSPPRFELAAKTGTKLRQVIEVTNRSPTPAHYRFHTADFVLGADYGVSFHDELLPQSCRPWVAIERSLVALPGGGTIRYRFEVQVPPEAPAGECRFAIMIEADEPSVTKAGAVQLPIVGRIGVIVYVTVGDGAPQLEVFGPEIVTQNGQRVPALRVHNSGSVHTRMSGFLTGKDATGKTYDFTPSDLPILPGDIRSVVLTPSSPDNPSPTLTFPVAVKGTLEWSDQKADLDETFR
;
A
#
# COMPACT_ATOMS: atom_id res chain seq x y z
N MET A 1 41.74 16.79 73.12
CA MET A 1 40.72 16.01 72.47
C MET A 1 40.35 16.71 71.17
N ARG A 2 40.90 16.29 70.05
CA ARG A 2 40.64 16.85 68.69
C ARG A 2 39.82 15.82 67.89
N ALA A 3 38.59 16.14 67.55
CA ALA A 3 37.72 15.34 66.71
C ALA A 3 38.04 15.61 65.26
N LEU A 4 38.45 14.56 64.56
CA LEU A 4 38.63 14.57 63.11
C LEU A 4 37.26 14.28 62.48
N ILE A 5 36.71 15.25 61.76
CA ILE A 5 35.52 15.10 60.93
C ILE A 5 35.99 14.69 59.52
N THR A 6 35.76 13.43 59.16
CA THR A 6 36.06 12.92 57.83
C THR A 6 34.84 13.18 56.91
N THR A 7 34.98 14.11 55.98
CA THR A 7 33.95 14.43 55.00
C THR A 7 34.04 13.43 53.84
N TYR A 8 33.04 12.53 53.73
CA TYR A 8 32.85 11.66 52.57
C TYR A 8 32.18 12.44 51.42
N ILE A 9 32.93 12.73 50.37
CA ILE A 9 32.39 13.26 49.13
C ILE A 9 31.88 12.06 48.32
N VAL A 10 30.57 11.87 48.27
CA VAL A 10 29.91 10.92 47.35
C VAL A 10 29.80 11.57 45.98
N LEU A 11 30.70 11.16 45.09
CA LEU A 11 30.65 11.56 43.68
C LEU A 11 29.54 10.74 42.99
N LEU A 12 28.34 11.29 42.90
CA LEU A 12 27.23 10.69 42.17
C LEU A 12 27.47 10.92 40.68
N GLY A 13 28.09 9.92 39.99
CA GLY A 13 28.22 9.90 38.55
C GLY A 13 26.84 9.74 37.93
N LEU A 14 26.26 10.78 37.35
CA LEU A 14 25.15 10.70 36.42
C LEU A 14 25.63 9.96 35.16
N LEU A 15 25.37 8.64 35.10
CA LEU A 15 25.39 7.90 33.86
C LEU A 15 24.19 8.36 33.01
N ALA A 16 24.41 9.37 32.15
CA ALA A 16 23.46 9.68 31.10
C ALA A 16 23.44 8.47 30.17
N SER A 17 22.41 7.64 30.31
CA SER A 17 22.09 6.61 29.33
C SER A 17 21.74 7.32 28.03
N VAL A 18 22.67 7.40 27.11
CA VAL A 18 22.38 7.77 25.72
C VAL A 18 21.61 6.58 25.16
N ASP A 19 20.28 6.69 25.16
CA ASP A 19 19.44 5.81 24.37
C ASP A 19 19.85 6.01 22.90
N ALA A 20 20.71 5.13 22.41
CA ALA A 20 20.98 5.01 20.99
C ALA A 20 19.69 4.50 20.33
N ARG A 21 18.77 5.41 20.05
CA ARG A 21 17.63 5.13 19.17
C ARG A 21 18.23 4.91 17.79
N GLY A 22 18.13 3.68 17.29
CA GLY A 22 18.36 3.41 15.88
C GLY A 22 17.51 4.39 15.07
N GLU A 23 18.08 5.01 14.05
CA GLU A 23 17.34 5.88 13.16
C GLU A 23 16.32 5.03 12.40
N ASP A 24 15.07 5.04 12.84
CA ASP A 24 13.98 4.38 12.14
C ASP A 24 13.75 5.08 10.81
N PHE A 25 13.54 4.30 9.76
CA PHE A 25 13.11 4.82 8.46
C PHE A 25 11.81 5.61 8.63
N ALA A 26 11.87 6.93 8.52
CA ALA A 26 10.79 7.84 8.84
C ALA A 26 10.36 8.70 7.63
N ALA A 27 10.44 8.14 6.42
CA ALA A 27 9.94 8.80 5.22
C ALA A 27 8.41 8.75 5.15
N VAL A 28 7.81 9.87 4.76
CA VAL A 28 6.40 9.98 4.39
C VAL A 28 6.31 10.48 2.96
N VAL A 29 5.45 9.85 2.15
CA VAL A 29 5.27 10.18 0.74
C VAL A 29 3.84 10.59 0.43
N SER A 30 3.66 11.54 -0.49
CA SER A 30 2.36 11.98 -0.96
C SER A 30 2.43 12.41 -2.45
N PRO A 31 1.53 11.91 -3.31
CA PRO A 31 0.59 10.83 -3.06
C PRO A 31 1.29 9.46 -3.00
N PRO A 32 0.69 8.45 -2.36
CA PRO A 32 1.26 7.10 -2.31
C PRO A 32 1.03 6.30 -3.60
N ARG A 33 0.22 6.82 -4.51
CA ARG A 33 -0.19 6.18 -5.75
C ARG A 33 -0.51 7.21 -6.82
N PHE A 34 -0.24 6.88 -8.08
CA PHE A 34 -0.67 7.60 -9.26
C PHE A 34 -1.49 6.71 -10.18
N GLU A 35 -2.59 7.24 -10.71
CA GLU A 35 -3.41 6.66 -11.76
C GLU A 35 -3.43 7.66 -12.92
N LEU A 36 -2.64 7.39 -13.96
CA LEU A 36 -2.35 8.33 -15.04
C LEU A 36 -3.05 7.87 -16.30
N ALA A 37 -3.73 8.79 -16.99
CA ALA A 37 -4.26 8.59 -18.32
C ALA A 37 -3.38 9.31 -19.34
N ALA A 38 -3.02 8.63 -20.42
CA ALA A 38 -2.11 9.12 -21.45
C ALA A 38 -2.59 8.78 -22.86
N LYS A 39 -2.22 9.63 -23.81
CA LYS A 39 -2.24 9.27 -25.23
C LYS A 39 -0.85 8.82 -25.67
N THR A 40 -0.78 8.00 -26.70
CA THR A 40 0.50 7.64 -27.34
C THR A 40 1.29 8.89 -27.76
N GLY A 41 2.61 8.83 -27.64
CA GLY A 41 3.51 9.95 -27.98
C GLY A 41 3.51 11.11 -26.95
N THR A 42 2.73 11.03 -25.86
CA THR A 42 2.67 12.11 -24.86
C THR A 42 3.67 11.91 -23.73
N LYS A 43 3.97 13.02 -23.07
CA LYS A 43 4.83 13.06 -21.88
C LYS A 43 4.02 13.53 -20.67
N LEU A 44 4.03 12.73 -19.62
CA LEU A 44 3.43 13.05 -18.32
C LEU A 44 4.52 13.43 -17.33
N ARG A 45 4.30 14.49 -16.55
CA ARG A 45 5.18 14.94 -15.48
C ARG A 45 4.46 14.91 -14.16
N GLN A 46 5.07 14.29 -13.17
CA GLN A 46 4.48 14.10 -11.85
C GLN A 46 5.45 14.51 -10.75
N VAL A 47 4.90 14.75 -9.57
CA VAL A 47 5.65 15.15 -8.37
C VAL A 47 5.23 14.27 -7.20
N ILE A 48 6.21 13.71 -6.50
CA ILE A 48 6.06 13.05 -5.21
C ILE A 48 6.62 13.99 -4.14
N GLU A 49 5.83 14.33 -3.15
CA GLU A 49 6.35 14.98 -1.95
C GLU A 49 6.92 13.91 -1.01
N VAL A 50 8.19 14.07 -0.62
CA VAL A 50 8.86 13.17 0.31
C VAL A 50 9.32 13.98 1.51
N THR A 51 8.85 13.60 2.69
CA THR A 51 9.19 14.26 3.97
C THR A 51 9.95 13.30 4.85
N ASN A 52 11.11 13.74 5.33
CA ASN A 52 11.83 13.05 6.40
C ASN A 52 11.21 13.44 7.76
N ARG A 53 10.52 12.52 8.41
CA ARG A 53 9.92 12.73 9.75
C ARG A 53 10.89 12.49 10.90
N SER A 54 12.10 11.97 10.61
CA SER A 54 13.17 11.90 11.61
C SER A 54 13.64 13.31 12.00
N PRO A 55 14.08 13.55 13.22
CA PRO A 55 14.75 14.78 13.61
C PRO A 55 16.17 14.92 13.04
N THR A 56 16.75 13.82 12.51
CA THR A 56 18.10 13.76 11.94
C THR A 56 18.05 13.77 10.41
N PRO A 57 19.13 14.23 9.73
CA PRO A 57 19.23 14.11 8.28
C PRO A 57 19.22 12.64 7.83
N ALA A 58 18.64 12.37 6.68
CA ALA A 58 18.62 11.05 6.08
C ALA A 58 18.90 11.10 4.57
N HIS A 59 19.48 10.01 4.03
CA HIS A 59 19.70 9.82 2.61
C HIS A 59 18.74 8.78 2.07
N TYR A 60 18.08 9.11 0.98
CA TYR A 60 17.11 8.25 0.31
C TYR A 60 17.57 7.92 -1.10
N ARG A 61 17.57 6.63 -1.43
CA ARG A 61 17.82 6.11 -2.77
C ARG A 61 16.51 5.99 -3.52
N PHE A 62 16.47 6.50 -4.75
CA PHE A 62 15.32 6.42 -5.65
C PHE A 62 15.68 5.55 -6.85
N HIS A 63 14.82 4.62 -7.18
CA HIS A 63 14.90 3.82 -8.40
C HIS A 63 13.50 3.36 -8.82
N THR A 64 13.38 2.74 -9.99
CA THR A 64 12.12 2.15 -10.44
C THR A 64 12.18 0.64 -10.27
N ALA A 65 11.05 0.04 -9.87
CA ALA A 65 10.86 -1.40 -9.81
C ALA A 65 9.53 -1.79 -10.45
N ASP A 66 9.39 -3.04 -10.85
CA ASP A 66 8.09 -3.60 -11.15
C ASP A 66 7.48 -4.20 -9.89
N PHE A 67 6.19 -4.50 -9.91
CA PHE A 67 5.54 -5.12 -8.78
C PHE A 67 4.50 -6.16 -9.20
N VAL A 68 4.29 -7.11 -8.33
CA VAL A 68 3.25 -8.13 -8.42
C VAL A 68 2.39 -8.09 -7.16
N LEU A 69 1.10 -8.24 -7.33
CA LEU A 69 0.16 -8.44 -6.23
C LEU A 69 -0.05 -9.94 -6.03
N GLY A 70 0.32 -10.46 -4.86
CA GLY A 70 0.03 -11.83 -4.45
C GLY A 70 -1.48 -12.09 -4.31
N ALA A 71 -1.85 -13.36 -4.13
CA ALA A 71 -3.24 -13.74 -3.89
C ALA A 71 -3.78 -13.19 -2.54
N ASP A 72 -2.88 -12.96 -1.60
CA ASP A 72 -3.12 -12.32 -0.29
C ASP A 72 -3.07 -10.78 -0.35
N TYR A 73 -2.94 -10.21 -1.56
CA TYR A 73 -2.69 -8.79 -1.83
C TYR A 73 -1.37 -8.25 -1.28
N GLY A 74 -0.46 -9.11 -0.85
CA GLY A 74 0.91 -8.73 -0.59
C GLY A 74 1.58 -8.19 -1.85
N VAL A 75 2.34 -7.10 -1.72
CA VAL A 75 3.08 -6.49 -2.83
C VAL A 75 4.51 -7.00 -2.81
N SER A 76 4.95 -7.60 -3.93
CA SER A 76 6.36 -7.95 -4.17
C SER A 76 6.95 -7.03 -5.22
N PHE A 77 8.12 -6.44 -4.94
CA PHE A 77 8.83 -5.59 -5.88
C PHE A 77 9.95 -6.38 -6.58
N HIS A 78 10.14 -6.12 -7.87
CA HIS A 78 11.06 -6.82 -8.75
C HIS A 78 11.92 -5.82 -9.52
N ASP A 79 13.23 -6.05 -9.54
CA ASP A 79 14.17 -5.24 -10.33
C ASP A 79 14.16 -5.65 -11.81
N GLU A 80 13.78 -6.87 -12.12
CA GLU A 80 13.58 -7.37 -13.48
C GLU A 80 12.37 -6.70 -14.13
N LEU A 81 12.44 -6.50 -15.48
CA LEU A 81 11.30 -6.00 -16.25
C LEU A 81 10.23 -7.09 -16.42
N LEU A 82 9.03 -6.79 -15.94
CA LEU A 82 7.87 -7.66 -16.15
C LEU A 82 7.13 -7.31 -17.45
N PRO A 83 6.32 -8.22 -18.02
CA PRO A 83 5.63 -7.98 -19.29
C PRO A 83 4.74 -6.73 -19.33
N GLN A 84 4.16 -6.34 -18.18
CA GLN A 84 3.28 -5.16 -18.07
C GLN A 84 4.02 -3.90 -17.61
N SER A 85 5.35 -3.91 -17.68
CA SER A 85 6.18 -2.79 -17.23
C SER A 85 6.17 -1.62 -18.20
N CYS A 86 6.00 -0.42 -17.72
CA CYS A 86 6.35 0.80 -18.45
C CYS A 86 7.61 1.52 -17.90
N ARG A 87 8.42 0.84 -17.11
CA ARG A 87 9.71 1.38 -16.62
C ARG A 87 10.63 1.93 -17.71
N PRO A 88 10.71 1.33 -18.93
CA PRO A 88 11.51 1.90 -20.01
C PRO A 88 11.05 3.31 -20.45
N TRP A 89 9.85 3.72 -20.11
CA TRP A 89 9.31 5.04 -20.43
C TRP A 89 9.58 6.08 -19.33
N VAL A 90 10.20 5.66 -18.21
CA VAL A 90 10.29 6.47 -16.99
C VAL A 90 11.66 7.11 -16.86
N ALA A 91 11.66 8.41 -16.63
CA ALA A 91 12.83 9.17 -16.19
C ALA A 91 12.58 9.72 -14.79
N ILE A 92 13.51 9.45 -13.88
CA ILE A 92 13.50 9.98 -12.51
C ILE A 92 14.50 11.13 -12.39
N GLU A 93 14.25 12.09 -11.49
CA GLU A 93 15.04 13.31 -11.35
C GLU A 93 16.49 13.01 -10.92
N ARG A 94 16.68 12.16 -9.92
CA ARG A 94 17.98 11.74 -9.38
C ARG A 94 17.85 10.48 -8.54
N SER A 95 18.93 9.72 -8.44
CA SER A 95 18.93 8.44 -7.72
C SER A 95 19.21 8.56 -6.21
N LEU A 96 19.79 9.69 -5.75
CA LEU A 96 20.13 9.92 -4.34
C LEU A 96 19.69 11.31 -3.91
N VAL A 97 19.03 11.38 -2.75
CA VAL A 97 18.52 12.62 -2.16
C VAL A 97 18.87 12.66 -0.68
N ALA A 98 19.52 13.74 -0.25
CA ALA A 98 19.72 14.05 1.16
C ALA A 98 18.60 14.98 1.64
N LEU A 99 17.92 14.63 2.74
CA LEU A 99 16.92 15.46 3.38
C LEU A 99 17.32 15.76 4.83
N PRO A 100 17.30 17.02 5.24
CA PRO A 100 17.48 17.36 6.65
C PRO A 100 16.35 16.79 7.50
N GLY A 101 16.54 16.71 8.81
CA GLY A 101 15.48 16.33 9.75
C GLY A 101 14.28 17.25 9.62
N GLY A 102 13.08 16.69 9.49
CA GLY A 102 11.83 17.42 9.22
C GLY A 102 11.72 18.02 7.82
N GLY A 103 12.73 17.84 6.95
CA GLY A 103 12.76 18.40 5.60
C GLY A 103 11.82 17.72 4.63
N THR A 104 11.32 18.49 3.64
CA THR A 104 10.45 18.01 2.56
C THR A 104 11.04 18.39 1.21
N ILE A 105 10.94 17.49 0.23
CA ILE A 105 11.30 17.72 -1.17
C ILE A 105 10.13 17.39 -2.09
N ARG A 106 10.04 18.10 -3.20
CA ARG A 106 9.15 17.79 -4.32
C ARG A 106 9.97 17.06 -5.39
N TYR A 107 9.96 15.73 -5.34
CA TYR A 107 10.66 14.86 -6.25
C TYR A 107 9.89 14.65 -7.54
N ARG A 108 10.55 14.81 -8.71
CA ARG A 108 9.92 14.76 -10.02
C ARG A 108 10.25 13.49 -10.77
N PHE A 109 9.27 13.00 -11.51
CA PHE A 109 9.48 11.97 -12.53
C PHE A 109 8.65 12.27 -13.77
N GLU A 110 9.07 11.70 -14.90
CA GLU A 110 8.40 11.81 -16.18
C GLU A 110 8.11 10.41 -16.73
N VAL A 111 6.97 10.26 -17.41
CA VAL A 111 6.63 9.08 -18.20
C VAL A 111 6.49 9.52 -19.65
N GLN A 112 7.38 9.05 -20.53
CA GLN A 112 7.37 9.33 -21.97
C GLN A 112 6.71 8.16 -22.67
N VAL A 113 5.41 8.26 -22.96
CA VAL A 113 4.66 7.20 -23.66
C VAL A 113 5.10 7.14 -25.13
N PRO A 114 5.59 5.98 -25.63
CA PRO A 114 5.97 5.87 -27.04
C PRO A 114 4.78 6.08 -27.99
N PRO A 115 5.02 6.52 -29.24
CA PRO A 115 3.97 6.63 -30.25
C PRO A 115 3.29 5.30 -30.60
N GLU A 116 4.03 4.20 -30.47
CA GLU A 116 3.60 2.83 -30.75
C GLU A 116 3.13 2.06 -29.50
N ALA A 117 2.98 2.75 -28.35
CA ALA A 117 2.55 2.09 -27.13
C ALA A 117 1.18 1.43 -27.32
N PRO A 118 1.01 0.16 -26.91
CA PRO A 118 -0.27 -0.51 -26.99
C PRO A 118 -1.31 0.15 -26.09
N ALA A 119 -2.58 0.10 -26.50
CA ALA A 119 -3.68 0.52 -25.64
C ALA A 119 -3.82 -0.43 -24.44
N GLY A 120 -4.19 0.12 -23.29
CA GLY A 120 -4.33 -0.63 -22.04
C GLY A 120 -3.48 -0.05 -20.92
N GLU A 121 -3.31 -0.82 -19.85
CA GLU A 121 -2.56 -0.40 -18.69
C GLU A 121 -1.18 -1.04 -18.63
N CYS A 122 -0.18 -0.21 -18.34
CA CYS A 122 1.10 -0.65 -17.83
C CYS A 122 1.34 -0.05 -16.44
N ARG A 123 2.30 -0.59 -15.69
CA ARG A 123 2.53 -0.20 -14.31
C ARG A 123 3.98 -0.35 -13.87
N PHE A 124 4.33 0.38 -12.83
CA PHE A 124 5.63 0.31 -12.17
C PHE A 124 5.54 0.92 -10.76
N ALA A 125 6.61 0.83 -10.00
CA ALA A 125 6.78 1.53 -8.73
C ALA A 125 7.99 2.45 -8.78
N ILE A 126 7.92 3.57 -8.07
CA ILE A 126 9.09 4.36 -7.68
C ILE A 126 9.43 3.96 -6.25
N MET A 127 10.58 3.34 -6.10
CA MET A 127 11.10 2.91 -4.80
C MET A 127 11.85 4.04 -4.14
N ILE A 128 11.60 4.24 -2.86
CA ILE A 128 12.26 5.19 -1.98
C ILE A 128 12.79 4.39 -0.80
N GLU A 129 14.10 4.22 -0.73
CA GLU A 129 14.76 3.36 0.25
C GLU A 129 15.74 4.18 1.10
N ALA A 130 15.93 3.79 2.36
CA ALA A 130 17.05 4.31 3.13
C ALA A 130 18.36 3.90 2.45
N ASP A 131 19.28 4.85 2.23
CA ASP A 131 20.59 4.56 1.63
C ASP A 131 21.48 3.76 2.59
N GLU A 132 21.27 3.94 3.89
CA GLU A 132 21.98 3.21 4.95
C GLU A 132 20.97 2.38 5.79
N PRO A 133 21.34 1.12 6.15
CA PRO A 133 20.48 0.35 7.04
C PRO A 133 20.48 0.93 8.46
N SER A 134 19.31 1.01 9.08
CA SER A 134 19.19 1.22 10.52
C SER A 134 19.49 -0.08 11.27
N VAL A 135 20.02 0.02 12.48
CA VAL A 135 20.34 -1.15 13.30
C VAL A 135 19.36 -1.22 14.47
N THR A 136 18.50 -2.24 14.45
CA THR A 136 17.58 -2.54 15.56
C THR A 136 18.17 -3.63 16.45
N LYS A 137 18.09 -3.44 17.76
CA LYS A 137 18.54 -4.44 18.74
C LYS A 137 17.37 -5.33 19.17
N ALA A 138 17.51 -6.64 18.98
CA ALA A 138 16.61 -7.65 19.52
C ALA A 138 17.39 -8.48 20.56
N GLY A 139 17.38 -8.06 21.82
CA GLY A 139 18.22 -8.61 22.86
C GLY A 139 19.71 -8.36 22.58
N ALA A 140 20.52 -9.43 22.49
CA ALA A 140 21.95 -9.35 22.16
C ALA A 140 22.24 -9.33 20.64
N VAL A 141 21.22 -9.44 19.79
CA VAL A 141 21.36 -9.48 18.32
C VAL A 141 21.13 -8.09 17.73
N GLN A 142 22.03 -7.67 16.84
CA GLN A 142 21.87 -6.46 16.03
C GLN A 142 21.36 -6.87 14.64
N LEU A 143 20.20 -6.35 14.25
CA LEU A 143 19.57 -6.64 12.97
C LEU A 143 19.62 -5.37 12.10
N PRO A 144 20.30 -5.39 10.93
CA PRO A 144 20.22 -4.32 9.97
C PRO A 144 18.83 -4.35 9.28
N ILE A 145 18.14 -3.21 9.29
CA ILE A 145 16.84 -3.05 8.63
C ILE A 145 16.96 -1.90 7.62
N VAL A 146 16.56 -2.18 6.37
CA VAL A 146 16.41 -1.15 5.33
C VAL A 146 14.92 -0.86 5.17
N GLY A 147 14.51 0.33 5.55
CA GLY A 147 13.14 0.80 5.30
C GLY A 147 12.97 1.20 3.83
N ARG A 148 11.81 0.85 3.24
CA ARG A 148 11.48 1.21 1.88
C ARG A 148 9.99 1.48 1.69
N ILE A 149 9.69 2.39 0.75
CA ILE A 149 8.33 2.70 0.29
C ILE A 149 8.31 2.54 -1.22
N GLY A 150 7.29 1.85 -1.76
CA GLY A 150 6.99 1.82 -3.18
C GLY A 150 5.80 2.73 -3.49
N VAL A 151 6.01 3.78 -4.28
CA VAL A 151 4.95 4.60 -4.84
C VAL A 151 4.48 3.94 -6.12
N ILE A 152 3.26 3.41 -6.11
CA ILE A 152 2.69 2.67 -7.23
C ILE A 152 2.21 3.63 -8.32
N VAL A 153 2.54 3.32 -9.57
CA VAL A 153 2.12 4.10 -10.74
C VAL A 153 1.46 3.19 -11.76
N TYR A 154 0.21 3.49 -12.07
CA TYR A 154 -0.53 2.92 -13.18
C TYR A 154 -0.60 3.93 -14.31
N VAL A 155 -0.38 3.48 -15.54
CA VAL A 155 -0.46 4.31 -16.75
C VAL A 155 -1.42 3.66 -17.74
N THR A 156 -2.60 4.25 -17.92
CA THR A 156 -3.56 3.83 -18.93
C THR A 156 -3.28 4.57 -20.23
N VAL A 157 -3.03 3.85 -21.31
CA VAL A 157 -2.79 4.39 -22.64
C VAL A 157 -4.03 4.17 -23.51
N GLY A 158 -4.53 5.26 -24.12
CA GLY A 158 -5.72 5.21 -24.97
C GLY A 158 -7.01 4.92 -24.21
N ASP A 159 -7.94 4.20 -24.86
CA ASP A 159 -9.30 3.97 -24.38
C ASP A 159 -9.48 2.64 -23.63
N GLY A 160 -8.43 2.20 -22.92
CA GLY A 160 -8.51 1.00 -22.08
C GLY A 160 -9.59 1.13 -20.99
N ALA A 161 -10.31 0.03 -20.73
CA ALA A 161 -11.36 -0.01 -19.72
C ALA A 161 -11.31 -1.32 -18.92
N PRO A 162 -11.75 -1.31 -17.64
CA PRO A 162 -11.96 -2.52 -16.87
C PRO A 162 -13.22 -3.23 -17.35
N GLN A 163 -13.22 -4.57 -17.23
CA GLN A 163 -14.39 -5.40 -17.50
C GLN A 163 -14.48 -6.47 -16.42
N LEU A 164 -15.32 -6.24 -15.41
CA LEU A 164 -15.49 -7.16 -14.30
C LEU A 164 -16.61 -8.15 -14.57
N GLU A 165 -16.33 -9.41 -14.24
CA GLU A 165 -17.27 -10.51 -14.18
C GLU A 165 -17.27 -11.07 -12.76
N VAL A 166 -18.45 -11.08 -12.12
CA VAL A 166 -18.64 -11.63 -10.77
C VAL A 166 -19.10 -13.08 -10.91
N PHE A 167 -18.28 -14.04 -10.48
CA PHE A 167 -18.59 -15.47 -10.60
C PHE A 167 -19.49 -16.00 -9.50
N GLY A 168 -19.66 -15.28 -8.40
CA GLY A 168 -20.57 -15.63 -7.31
C GLY A 168 -19.94 -15.58 -5.93
N PRO A 169 -20.73 -16.01 -4.91
CA PRO A 169 -20.33 -15.93 -3.51
C PRO A 169 -19.31 -16.99 -3.15
N GLU A 170 -18.38 -16.62 -2.30
CA GLU A 170 -17.46 -17.52 -1.61
C GLU A 170 -17.25 -17.08 -0.15
N ILE A 171 -16.64 -17.94 0.66
CA ILE A 171 -16.27 -17.62 2.03
C ILE A 171 -14.76 -17.79 2.15
N VAL A 172 -14.09 -16.74 2.61
CA VAL A 172 -12.65 -16.75 2.86
C VAL A 172 -12.36 -16.61 4.35
N THR A 173 -11.15 -16.97 4.75
CA THR A 173 -10.69 -16.74 6.12
C THR A 173 -9.75 -15.54 6.14
N GLN A 174 -10.12 -14.51 6.89
CA GLN A 174 -9.31 -13.31 7.09
C GLN A 174 -9.10 -13.10 8.60
N ASN A 175 -7.86 -12.99 9.04
CA ASN A 175 -7.50 -12.84 10.47
C ASN A 175 -8.15 -13.91 11.39
N GLY A 176 -8.25 -15.15 10.89
CA GLY A 176 -8.86 -16.26 11.63
C GLY A 176 -10.41 -16.26 11.66
N GLN A 177 -11.05 -15.31 11.00
CA GLN A 177 -12.52 -15.23 10.90
C GLN A 177 -12.99 -15.56 9.49
N ARG A 178 -14.14 -16.25 9.39
CA ARG A 178 -14.82 -16.48 8.12
C ARG A 178 -15.54 -15.21 7.72
N VAL A 179 -15.30 -14.74 6.49
CA VAL A 179 -15.92 -13.53 5.93
C VAL A 179 -16.45 -13.82 4.53
N PRO A 180 -17.57 -13.18 4.11
CA PRO A 180 -18.08 -13.29 2.75
C PRO A 180 -17.10 -12.63 1.78
N ALA A 181 -16.98 -13.20 0.60
CA ALA A 181 -16.22 -12.64 -0.51
C ALA A 181 -16.91 -12.93 -1.84
N LEU A 182 -16.60 -12.14 -2.85
CA LEU A 182 -17.03 -12.36 -4.23
C LEU A 182 -15.83 -12.74 -5.08
N ARG A 183 -15.93 -13.81 -5.83
CA ARG A 183 -14.94 -14.16 -6.83
C ARG A 183 -15.14 -13.32 -8.08
N VAL A 184 -14.15 -12.51 -8.44
CA VAL A 184 -14.26 -11.52 -9.51
C VAL A 184 -13.10 -11.68 -10.48
N HIS A 185 -13.38 -11.64 -11.79
CA HIS A 185 -12.41 -11.63 -12.87
C HIS A 185 -12.44 -10.28 -13.58
N ASN A 186 -11.28 -9.72 -13.87
CA ASN A 186 -11.14 -8.56 -14.74
C ASN A 186 -10.60 -9.00 -16.10
N SER A 187 -11.50 -9.16 -17.08
CA SER A 187 -11.14 -9.46 -18.48
C SER A 187 -10.79 -8.20 -19.29
N GLY A 188 -10.87 -7.03 -18.68
CA GLY A 188 -10.54 -5.75 -19.29
C GLY A 188 -9.04 -5.49 -19.40
N SER A 189 -8.68 -4.31 -19.91
CA SER A 189 -7.31 -3.88 -20.16
C SER A 189 -6.78 -2.88 -19.13
N VAL A 190 -7.57 -2.51 -18.12
CA VAL A 190 -7.23 -1.55 -17.06
C VAL A 190 -7.68 -2.12 -15.72
N HIS A 191 -6.91 -1.88 -14.66
CA HIS A 191 -7.34 -2.26 -13.33
C HIS A 191 -8.54 -1.43 -12.86
N THR A 192 -9.28 -1.97 -11.94
CA THR A 192 -10.31 -1.22 -11.22
C THR A 192 -10.40 -1.67 -9.77
N ARG A 193 -11.15 -0.93 -8.99
CA ARG A 193 -11.46 -1.22 -7.59
C ARG A 193 -12.95 -1.32 -7.43
N MET A 194 -13.39 -2.24 -6.59
CA MET A 194 -14.81 -2.40 -6.30
C MET A 194 -15.17 -1.59 -5.06
N SER A 195 -16.31 -0.94 -5.12
CA SER A 195 -16.94 -0.23 -4.01
C SER A 195 -18.41 -0.59 -3.95
N GLY A 196 -19.16 -0.07 -2.99
CA GLY A 196 -20.60 -0.29 -2.95
C GLY A 196 -21.20 -0.10 -1.55
N PHE A 197 -22.51 -0.01 -1.53
CA PHE A 197 -23.31 0.04 -0.31
C PHE A 197 -24.10 -1.26 -0.18
N LEU A 198 -23.60 -2.13 0.69
CA LEU A 198 -24.15 -3.47 0.90
C LEU A 198 -24.63 -3.59 2.34
N THR A 199 -25.80 -4.22 2.51
CA THR A 199 -26.32 -4.59 3.83
C THR A 199 -26.65 -6.06 3.84
N GLY A 200 -26.61 -6.69 5.00
CA GLY A 200 -26.95 -8.11 5.09
C GLY A 200 -27.38 -8.52 6.48
N LYS A 201 -27.88 -9.76 6.55
CA LYS A 201 -28.30 -10.40 7.81
C LYS A 201 -27.59 -11.73 7.95
N ASP A 202 -27.11 -12.00 9.14
CA ASP A 202 -26.60 -13.33 9.50
C ASP A 202 -27.71 -14.31 9.93
N ALA A 203 -27.31 -15.56 10.21
CA ALA A 203 -28.26 -16.58 10.64
C ALA A 203 -29.00 -16.27 11.96
N THR A 204 -28.48 -15.36 12.78
CA THR A 204 -29.14 -14.89 14.01
C THR A 204 -30.16 -13.79 13.75
N GLY A 205 -30.23 -13.27 12.50
CA GLY A 205 -31.11 -12.17 12.11
C GLY A 205 -30.49 -10.78 12.36
N LYS A 206 -29.27 -10.71 12.88
CA LYS A 206 -28.56 -9.44 13.10
C LYS A 206 -28.14 -8.83 11.78
N THR A 207 -28.34 -7.51 11.66
CA THR A 207 -28.02 -6.73 10.45
C THR A 207 -26.61 -6.13 10.55
N TYR A 208 -25.91 -6.12 9.42
CA TYR A 208 -24.57 -5.56 9.26
C TYR A 208 -24.48 -4.76 7.95
N ASP A 209 -23.60 -3.79 7.93
CA ASP A 209 -23.12 -3.17 6.70
C ASP A 209 -21.90 -3.92 6.19
N PHE A 210 -21.74 -4.00 4.86
CA PHE A 210 -20.60 -4.65 4.23
C PHE A 210 -19.92 -3.70 3.26
N THR A 211 -18.60 -3.60 3.38
CA THR A 211 -17.77 -2.80 2.49
C THR A 211 -16.90 -3.72 1.64
N PRO A 212 -17.01 -3.68 0.30
CA PRO A 212 -16.09 -4.38 -0.57
C PRO A 212 -14.64 -3.90 -0.35
N SER A 213 -13.69 -4.83 -0.44
CA SER A 213 -12.26 -4.47 -0.45
C SER A 213 -11.97 -3.56 -1.64
N ASP A 214 -11.29 -2.42 -1.41
CA ASP A 214 -10.88 -1.45 -2.42
C ASP A 214 -9.52 -1.78 -3.08
N LEU A 215 -9.04 -3.01 -2.91
CA LEU A 215 -7.80 -3.47 -3.52
C LEU A 215 -7.95 -3.63 -5.04
N PRO A 216 -6.89 -3.34 -5.82
CA PRO A 216 -7.00 -3.37 -7.28
C PRO A 216 -7.20 -4.78 -7.81
N ILE A 217 -8.08 -4.90 -8.80
CA ILE A 217 -8.28 -6.09 -9.62
C ILE A 217 -7.59 -5.81 -10.96
N LEU A 218 -6.39 -6.36 -11.15
CA LEU A 218 -5.56 -6.07 -12.33
C LEU A 218 -6.12 -6.76 -13.58
N PRO A 219 -5.78 -6.29 -14.79
CA PRO A 219 -6.11 -6.98 -16.04
C PRO A 219 -5.68 -8.45 -16.02
N GLY A 220 -6.62 -9.35 -16.31
CA GLY A 220 -6.44 -10.79 -16.29
C GLY A 220 -6.51 -11.46 -14.93
N ASP A 221 -6.61 -10.71 -13.83
CA ASP A 221 -6.70 -11.26 -12.47
C ASP A 221 -8.07 -11.88 -12.18
N ILE A 222 -8.06 -13.00 -11.47
CA ILE A 222 -9.22 -13.53 -10.75
C ILE A 222 -8.93 -13.37 -9.26
N ARG A 223 -9.80 -12.65 -8.55
CA ARG A 223 -9.60 -12.31 -7.13
C ARG A 223 -10.83 -12.51 -6.29
N SER A 224 -10.61 -12.78 -5.00
CA SER A 224 -11.62 -12.76 -3.96
C SER A 224 -11.77 -11.37 -3.39
N VAL A 225 -12.82 -10.65 -3.76
CA VAL A 225 -13.15 -9.34 -3.18
C VAL A 225 -13.88 -9.57 -1.86
N VAL A 226 -13.17 -9.34 -0.77
CA VAL A 226 -13.74 -9.52 0.59
C VAL A 226 -14.80 -8.46 0.87
N LEU A 227 -15.92 -8.87 1.44
CA LEU A 227 -16.97 -8.00 1.95
C LEU A 227 -16.79 -7.87 3.47
N THR A 228 -16.15 -6.78 3.90
CA THR A 228 -15.83 -6.55 5.31
C THR A 228 -17.08 -6.14 6.08
N PRO A 229 -17.53 -6.92 7.07
CA PRO A 229 -18.69 -6.58 7.88
C PRO A 229 -18.38 -5.49 8.91
N SER A 230 -19.36 -4.64 9.17
CA SER A 230 -19.31 -3.66 10.26
C SER A 230 -20.72 -3.46 10.86
N SER A 231 -20.77 -2.97 12.09
CA SER A 231 -21.99 -2.51 12.72
C SER A 231 -21.68 -1.29 13.60
N PRO A 232 -22.68 -0.46 13.97
CA PRO A 232 -22.46 0.74 14.79
C PRO A 232 -21.69 0.47 16.10
N ASP A 233 -21.93 -0.69 16.71
CA ASP A 233 -21.36 -1.05 18.01
C ASP A 233 -20.05 -1.85 17.89
N ASN A 234 -19.73 -2.37 16.68
CA ASN A 234 -18.56 -3.21 16.48
C ASN A 234 -18.03 -3.08 15.03
N PRO A 235 -16.82 -2.54 14.82
CA PRO A 235 -16.24 -2.40 13.48
C PRO A 235 -15.74 -3.72 12.89
N SER A 236 -15.64 -4.80 13.67
CA SER A 236 -15.17 -6.12 13.21
C SER A 236 -15.98 -7.24 13.86
N PRO A 237 -17.28 -7.37 13.53
CA PRO A 237 -18.14 -8.40 14.10
C PRO A 237 -17.82 -9.79 13.59
N THR A 238 -18.01 -10.80 14.43
CA THR A 238 -18.03 -12.20 14.01
C THR A 238 -19.41 -12.54 13.48
N LEU A 239 -19.45 -13.12 12.28
CA LEU A 239 -20.70 -13.49 11.60
C LEU A 239 -21.10 -14.93 11.90
N THR A 240 -22.41 -15.19 11.98
CA THR A 240 -22.99 -16.54 12.01
C THR A 240 -23.58 -16.88 10.64
N PHE A 241 -22.97 -17.84 9.94
CA PHE A 241 -23.44 -18.25 8.61
C PHE A 241 -24.69 -19.15 8.66
N PRO A 242 -25.58 -19.11 7.64
CA PRO A 242 -25.48 -18.34 6.40
C PRO A 242 -25.67 -16.84 6.60
N VAL A 243 -25.06 -16.05 5.68
CA VAL A 243 -25.19 -14.59 5.65
C VAL A 243 -25.78 -14.18 4.31
N ALA A 244 -26.94 -13.52 4.33
CA ALA A 244 -27.55 -12.95 3.14
C ALA A 244 -27.10 -11.48 3.00
N VAL A 245 -26.53 -11.12 1.85
CA VAL A 245 -26.03 -9.77 1.57
C VAL A 245 -26.66 -9.25 0.29
N LYS A 246 -27.09 -7.98 0.31
CA LYS A 246 -27.68 -7.31 -0.83
C LYS A 246 -27.31 -5.83 -0.88
N GLY A 247 -27.38 -5.27 -2.07
CA GLY A 247 -27.10 -3.88 -2.35
C GLY A 247 -26.53 -3.69 -3.74
N THR A 248 -25.82 -2.59 -3.96
CA THR A 248 -25.24 -2.22 -5.25
C THR A 248 -23.71 -2.20 -5.16
N LEU A 249 -23.08 -2.93 -6.07
CA LEU A 249 -21.64 -2.88 -6.33
C LEU A 249 -21.36 -1.85 -7.41
N GLU A 250 -20.25 -1.16 -7.29
CA GLU A 250 -19.82 -0.10 -8.20
C GLU A 250 -18.34 -0.25 -8.54
N TRP A 251 -17.98 -0.03 -9.81
CA TRP A 251 -16.59 0.07 -10.27
C TRP A 251 -16.53 0.94 -11.53
N SER A 252 -15.56 1.87 -11.58
CA SER A 252 -15.49 2.87 -12.63
C SER A 252 -16.84 3.59 -12.78
N ASP A 253 -17.46 3.53 -13.97
CA ASP A 253 -18.79 4.05 -14.30
C ASP A 253 -19.88 2.95 -14.33
N GLN A 254 -19.55 1.74 -13.90
CA GLN A 254 -20.46 0.58 -13.94
C GLN A 254 -21.02 0.26 -12.55
N LYS A 255 -22.21 -0.38 -12.57
CA LYS A 255 -22.92 -0.84 -11.37
C LYS A 255 -23.52 -2.20 -11.61
N ALA A 256 -23.62 -3.00 -10.55
CA ALA A 256 -24.35 -4.27 -10.54
C ALA A 256 -25.07 -4.46 -9.19
N ASP A 257 -26.27 -5.01 -9.24
CA ASP A 257 -26.97 -5.39 -8.03
C ASP A 257 -26.43 -6.72 -7.51
N LEU A 258 -26.28 -6.82 -6.19
CA LEU A 258 -25.94 -8.02 -5.46
C LEU A 258 -27.13 -8.45 -4.62
N ASP A 259 -27.53 -9.74 -4.70
CA ASP A 259 -28.46 -10.39 -3.78
C ASP A 259 -28.03 -11.86 -3.64
N GLU A 260 -27.11 -12.08 -2.70
CA GLU A 260 -26.41 -13.35 -2.55
C GLU A 260 -26.44 -13.87 -1.13
N THR A 261 -26.44 -15.20 -0.99
CA THR A 261 -26.35 -15.89 0.30
C THR A 261 -25.07 -16.69 0.39
N PHE A 262 -24.23 -16.32 1.33
CA PHE A 262 -22.96 -16.96 1.68
C PHE A 262 -23.24 -18.08 2.70
N ARG A 263 -22.78 -19.31 2.41
CA ARG A 263 -23.10 -20.49 3.23
C ARG A 263 -21.89 -21.26 3.72
#